data_e4c07b412b6c46c6a4472ad803485b86
#
_entry.id   e4c07b412b6c46c6a4472ad803485b86
#
_cell.length_a   1.000
_cell.length_b   1.000
_cell.length_c   1.000
_cell.angle_alpha   90.00
_cell.angle_beta   90.00
_cell.angle_gamma   90.00
#
_symmetry.space_group_name_H-M   'P 1'
#
loop_
_entity.id
_entity.type
_entity.pdbx_description
1 polymer ?
#
loop_
_entity_poly.entity_id
_entity_poly.type
_entity_poly.pdbx_seq_one_letter_code
_entity_poly.pdbx_strand_id
1 'polypeptide(L)'
;EPDQWSLSMQGWLVTSVIKGEDIDPIKLCEQLIGNLWIVWLIDGLQRLTTLEKYSNNAFPISKKQKLPYVYYKKIGENGEREVVEYDLRGKYYSDLPDELKDAFDSYPIEVVKQLNCTNEDVAYHIERYDQQKNMNTNQKGILSMGKVACYIKDISKNHPFFKSYGDYKEIDIKKDSISRIVSDTIMAIFHLDNWK
;
A
#
# COMPACT_ATOMS: atom_id res chain seq x y z
N GLU A 1 -4.17 -1.96 -4.16
CA GLU A 1 -4.59 -3.13 -3.37
C GLU A 1 -3.72 -3.22 -2.12
N PRO A 2 -4.32 -3.27 -0.91
CA PRO A 2 -3.57 -3.11 0.34
C PRO A 2 -2.74 -4.31 0.80
N ASP A 3 -2.74 -5.46 0.15
CA ASP A 3 -2.13 -6.70 0.66
C ASP A 3 -1.19 -7.41 -0.32
N GLN A 4 -0.40 -6.65 -1.07
CA GLN A 4 0.54 -7.25 -2.03
C GLN A 4 1.88 -7.66 -1.41
N TRP A 5 2.24 -7.10 -0.26
CA TRP A 5 3.51 -7.39 0.38
C TRP A 5 3.47 -8.67 1.21
N SER A 6 4.50 -9.49 1.05
CA SER A 6 4.71 -10.64 1.92
C SER A 6 5.02 -10.21 3.36
N LEU A 7 4.76 -11.09 4.33
CA LEU A 7 5.13 -10.85 5.74
C LEU A 7 6.62 -10.51 5.91
N SER A 8 7.49 -11.03 5.04
CA SER A 8 8.91 -10.69 5.07
C SER A 8 9.15 -9.24 4.67
N MET A 9 8.50 -8.74 3.60
CA MET A 9 8.62 -7.35 3.16
C MET A 9 8.03 -6.39 4.21
N GLN A 10 6.88 -6.74 4.78
CA GLN A 10 6.27 -5.97 5.87
C GLN A 10 7.20 -5.88 7.08
N GLY A 11 7.80 -7.01 7.48
CA GLY A 11 8.77 -7.05 8.58
C GLY A 11 10.03 -6.24 8.30
N TRP A 12 10.52 -6.20 7.05
CA TRP A 12 11.64 -5.34 6.66
C TRP A 12 11.33 -3.87 6.88
N LEU A 13 10.17 -3.40 6.40
CA LEU A 13 9.77 -2.00 6.59
C LEU A 13 9.69 -1.64 8.08
N VAL A 14 9.00 -2.46 8.88
CA VAL A 14 8.86 -2.23 10.32
C VAL A 14 10.22 -2.18 11.01
N THR A 15 11.12 -3.10 10.66
CA THR A 15 12.49 -3.13 11.22
C THR A 15 13.25 -1.85 10.85
N SER A 16 13.17 -1.38 9.61
CA SER A 16 13.82 -0.14 9.17
C SER A 16 13.28 1.08 9.92
N VAL A 17 11.96 1.17 10.10
CA VAL A 17 11.32 2.25 10.87
C VAL A 17 11.81 2.26 12.32
N ILE A 18 11.82 1.11 13.00
CA ILE A 18 12.28 1.01 14.40
C ILE A 18 13.77 1.38 14.52
N LYS A 19 14.58 1.04 13.51
CA LYS A 19 16.01 1.41 13.45
C LYS A 19 16.26 2.88 13.10
N GLY A 20 15.25 3.62 12.65
CA GLY A 20 15.42 4.97 12.11
C GLY A 20 16.16 4.98 10.77
N GLU A 21 16.13 3.86 10.03
CA GLU A 21 16.67 3.79 8.66
C GLU A 21 15.75 4.51 7.70
N ASP A 22 16.32 5.09 6.64
CA ASP A 22 15.58 5.79 5.61
C ASP A 22 14.65 4.85 4.83
N ILE A 23 13.43 5.31 4.56
CA ILE A 23 12.44 4.62 3.72
C ILE A 23 11.99 5.53 2.58
N ASP A 24 11.58 4.93 1.48
CA ASP A 24 11.05 5.72 0.35
C ASP A 24 9.89 6.63 0.77
N PRO A 25 9.86 7.89 0.32
CA PRO A 25 8.82 8.84 0.68
C PRO A 25 7.44 8.42 0.13
N ILE A 26 6.39 8.83 0.83
CA ILE A 26 5.01 8.74 0.33
C ILE A 26 4.81 9.80 -0.75
N LYS A 27 4.22 9.42 -1.88
CA LYS A 27 4.02 10.33 -3.02
C LYS A 27 2.56 10.64 -3.23
N LEU A 28 2.27 11.94 -3.27
CA LEU A 28 0.92 12.46 -3.38
C LEU A 28 0.83 13.41 -4.60
N CYS A 29 -0.35 13.46 -5.23
CA CYS A 29 -0.72 14.52 -6.16
C CYS A 29 -1.95 15.25 -5.65
N GLU A 30 -1.92 16.56 -5.67
CA GLU A 30 -3.08 17.40 -5.33
C GLU A 30 -3.70 17.96 -6.60
N GLN A 31 -4.99 17.82 -6.73
CA GLN A 31 -5.77 18.19 -7.89
C GLN A 31 -7.01 18.96 -7.50
N LEU A 32 -7.32 20.04 -8.23
CA LEU A 32 -8.59 20.74 -8.10
C LEU A 32 -9.61 20.16 -9.10
N ILE A 33 -10.68 19.56 -8.59
CA ILE A 33 -11.80 19.06 -9.41
C ILE A 33 -13.04 19.86 -9.05
N GLY A 34 -13.46 20.73 -9.98
CA GLY A 34 -14.49 21.74 -9.68
C GLY A 34 -14.02 22.69 -8.59
N ASN A 35 -14.65 22.68 -7.43
CA ASN A 35 -14.29 23.51 -6.27
C ASN A 35 -13.70 22.68 -5.11
N LEU A 36 -13.34 21.41 -5.35
CA LEU A 36 -12.82 20.51 -4.33
C LEU A 36 -11.36 20.16 -4.60
N TRP A 37 -10.54 20.30 -3.56
CA TRP A 37 -9.18 19.78 -3.58
C TRP A 37 -9.18 18.29 -3.24
N ILE A 38 -8.64 17.48 -4.15
CA ILE A 38 -8.49 16.05 -3.98
C ILE A 38 -7.00 15.71 -3.90
N VAL A 39 -6.65 14.89 -2.94
CA VAL A 39 -5.28 14.37 -2.80
C VAL A 39 -5.26 12.90 -3.18
N TRP A 40 -4.48 12.59 -4.20
CA TRP A 40 -4.28 11.25 -4.70
C TRP A 40 -3.03 10.65 -4.08
N LEU A 41 -3.14 9.45 -3.52
CA LEU A 41 -1.99 8.66 -3.11
C LEU A 41 -1.42 7.96 -4.34
N ILE A 42 -0.25 8.39 -4.78
CA ILE A 42 0.41 7.90 -5.99
C ILE A 42 1.28 6.68 -5.69
N ASP A 43 2.11 6.77 -4.64
CA ASP A 43 2.93 5.66 -4.17
C ASP A 43 3.03 5.67 -2.64
N GLY A 44 3.20 4.49 -2.06
CA GLY A 44 3.37 4.30 -0.63
C GLY A 44 2.21 3.62 0.09
N LEU A 45 1.14 3.21 -0.63
CA LEU A 45 -0.01 2.54 -0.02
C LEU A 45 0.41 1.31 0.80
N GLN A 46 1.30 0.47 0.27
CA GLN A 46 1.77 -0.72 0.97
C GLN A 46 2.55 -0.38 2.24
N ARG A 47 3.34 0.71 2.22
CA ARG A 47 4.07 1.20 3.39
C ARG A 47 3.10 1.67 4.48
N LEU A 48 2.17 2.55 4.15
CA LEU A 48 1.18 3.06 5.11
C LEU A 48 0.33 1.94 5.70
N THR A 49 -0.21 1.05 4.85
CA THR A 49 -1.02 -0.09 5.30
C THR A 49 -0.21 -1.05 6.19
N THR A 50 1.06 -1.27 5.88
CA THR A 50 1.93 -2.12 6.70
C THR A 50 2.15 -1.53 8.09
N LEU A 51 2.47 -0.24 8.18
CA LEU A 51 2.69 0.45 9.45
C LEU A 51 1.40 0.47 10.29
N GLU A 52 0.26 0.80 9.67
CA GLU A 52 -1.04 0.75 10.32
C GLU A 52 -1.37 -0.66 10.86
N LYS A 53 -1.19 -1.69 10.06
CA LYS A 53 -1.43 -3.08 10.48
C LYS A 53 -0.53 -3.51 11.64
N TYR A 54 0.73 -3.12 11.60
CA TYR A 54 1.67 -3.46 12.67
C TYR A 54 1.31 -2.75 13.97
N SER A 55 1.02 -1.46 13.95
CA SER A 55 0.58 -0.70 15.14
C SER A 55 -0.70 -1.27 15.76
N ASN A 56 -1.59 -1.84 14.93
CA ASN A 56 -2.80 -2.52 15.36
C ASN A 56 -2.61 -4.01 15.73
N ASN A 57 -1.37 -4.48 15.89
CA ASN A 57 -1.05 -5.88 16.20
C ASN A 57 -1.60 -6.93 15.21
N ALA A 58 -1.78 -6.57 13.94
CA ALA A 58 -2.37 -7.48 12.96
C ALA A 58 -1.40 -8.58 12.50
N PHE A 59 -0.10 -8.38 12.64
CA PHE A 59 0.91 -9.39 12.30
C PHE A 59 2.20 -9.21 13.13
N PRO A 60 2.96 -10.30 13.37
CA PRO A 60 4.28 -10.24 13.99
C PRO A 60 5.37 -10.10 12.93
N ILE A 61 6.53 -9.58 13.32
CA ILE A 61 7.73 -9.62 12.46
C ILE A 61 8.10 -11.08 12.18
N SER A 62 8.39 -11.40 10.92
CA SER A 62 8.69 -12.75 10.47
C SER A 62 9.82 -13.39 11.27
N LYS A 63 9.64 -14.65 11.70
CA LYS A 63 10.72 -15.45 12.34
C LYS A 63 11.90 -15.71 11.40
N LYS A 64 11.72 -15.53 10.08
CA LYS A 64 12.78 -15.66 9.06
C LYS A 64 13.41 -14.31 8.69
N GLN A 65 13.09 -13.24 9.44
CA GLN A 65 13.65 -11.91 9.21
C GLN A 65 15.17 -11.95 9.30
N LYS A 66 15.84 -11.41 8.28
CA LYS A 66 17.27 -11.17 8.30
C LYS A 66 17.56 -9.86 9.01
N LEU A 67 18.64 -9.79 9.79
CA LEU A 67 19.03 -8.60 10.55
C LEU A 67 17.92 -8.04 11.48
N PRO A 68 17.31 -8.89 12.31
CA PRO A 68 16.16 -8.52 13.15
C PRO A 68 16.55 -7.78 14.43
N TYR A 69 17.82 -7.61 14.69
CA TYR A 69 18.32 -7.02 15.93
C TYR A 69 18.29 -5.51 15.86
N VAL A 70 17.77 -4.90 16.91
CA VAL A 70 17.78 -3.46 17.14
C VAL A 70 18.46 -3.16 18.46
N TYR A 71 19.07 -2.00 18.56
CA TYR A 71 19.76 -1.55 19.77
C TYR A 71 19.09 -0.28 20.28
N TYR A 72 18.71 -0.28 21.55
CA TYR A 72 18.13 0.90 22.17
C TYR A 72 18.80 1.20 23.52
N LYS A 73 18.66 2.44 23.97
CA LYS A 73 19.22 2.90 25.24
C LYS A 73 18.16 2.81 26.31
N LYS A 74 18.45 2.09 27.38
CA LYS A 74 17.60 2.02 28.56
C LYS A 74 18.32 2.65 29.75
N ILE A 75 17.56 3.28 30.64
CA ILE A 75 18.07 3.73 31.94
C ILE A 75 17.96 2.55 32.91
N GLY A 76 19.09 2.01 33.33
CA GLY A 76 19.15 0.96 34.33
C GLY A 76 18.69 1.43 35.71
N GLU A 77 18.47 0.48 36.63
CA GLU A 77 18.02 0.77 38.01
C GLU A 77 18.96 1.71 38.77
N ASN A 78 20.23 1.74 38.40
CA ASN A 78 21.27 2.60 39.00
C ASN A 78 21.38 3.97 38.31
N GLY A 79 20.50 4.32 37.37
CA GLY A 79 20.56 5.55 36.60
C GLY A 79 21.61 5.56 35.46
N GLU A 80 22.32 4.47 35.25
CA GLU A 80 23.28 4.31 34.15
C GLU A 80 22.54 4.03 32.83
N ARG A 81 23.14 4.49 31.72
CA ARG A 81 22.60 4.23 30.37
C ARG A 81 23.18 2.92 29.87
N GLU A 82 22.32 1.94 29.67
CA GLU A 82 22.66 0.67 29.06
C GLU A 82 22.19 0.61 27.60
N VAL A 83 23.00 -0.03 26.74
CA VAL A 83 22.58 -0.38 25.37
C VAL A 83 22.09 -1.81 25.38
N VAL A 84 20.82 -1.98 25.03
CA VAL A 84 20.17 -3.30 25.01
C VAL A 84 19.97 -3.73 23.57
N GLU A 85 20.38 -4.97 23.26
CA GLU A 85 20.04 -5.64 22.01
C GLU A 85 18.66 -6.30 22.13
N TYR A 86 17.81 -6.11 21.14
CA TYR A 86 16.48 -6.69 21.11
C TYR A 86 16.21 -7.42 19.79
N ASP A 87 15.73 -8.66 19.86
CA ASP A 87 15.39 -9.47 18.71
C ASP A 87 13.90 -9.28 18.36
N LEU A 88 13.63 -8.69 17.20
CA LEU A 88 12.29 -8.39 16.72
C LEU A 88 11.55 -9.59 16.14
N ARG A 89 12.19 -10.75 15.94
CA ARG A 89 11.56 -11.94 15.33
C ARG A 89 10.37 -12.44 16.14
N GLY A 90 9.24 -12.57 15.47
CA GLY A 90 8.01 -13.04 16.08
C GLY A 90 7.34 -12.03 17.01
N LYS A 91 7.82 -10.79 17.06
CA LYS A 91 7.29 -9.74 17.93
C LYS A 91 6.19 -8.95 17.23
N TYR A 92 5.09 -8.78 17.94
CA TYR A 92 4.03 -7.82 17.63
C TYR A 92 4.41 -6.44 18.16
N TYR A 93 3.71 -5.41 17.74
CA TYR A 93 3.91 -4.07 18.27
C TYR A 93 3.74 -4.02 19.81
N SER A 94 2.73 -4.72 20.33
CA SER A 94 2.48 -4.80 21.78
C SER A 94 3.63 -5.42 22.58
N ASP A 95 4.44 -6.28 21.95
CA ASP A 95 5.57 -6.96 22.61
C ASP A 95 6.83 -6.09 22.69
N LEU A 96 6.84 -4.94 22.02
CA LEU A 96 7.99 -4.04 22.01
C LEU A 96 8.15 -3.35 23.37
N PRO A 97 9.40 -3.14 23.83
CA PRO A 97 9.71 -2.17 24.89
C PRO A 97 9.22 -0.77 24.52
N ASP A 98 8.92 0.05 25.53
CA ASP A 98 8.36 1.38 25.32
C ASP A 98 9.31 2.27 24.48
N GLU A 99 10.62 2.16 24.67
CA GLU A 99 11.62 2.89 23.89
C GLU A 99 11.57 2.53 22.38
N LEU A 100 11.24 1.28 22.04
CA LEU A 100 11.09 0.86 20.65
C LEU A 100 9.72 1.21 20.07
N LYS A 101 8.66 1.26 20.89
CA LYS A 101 7.37 1.83 20.50
C LYS A 101 7.51 3.31 20.19
N ASP A 102 8.16 4.05 21.09
CA ASP A 102 8.43 5.48 20.88
C ASP A 102 9.23 5.73 19.60
N ALA A 103 10.24 4.89 19.31
CA ALA A 103 11.01 4.98 18.07
C ALA A 103 10.15 4.71 16.83
N PHE A 104 9.23 3.75 16.88
CA PHE A 104 8.30 3.45 15.79
C PHE A 104 7.26 4.57 15.60
N ASP A 105 6.65 5.04 16.69
CA ASP A 105 5.56 6.03 16.65
C ASP A 105 6.05 7.44 16.27
N SER A 106 7.28 7.79 16.68
CA SER A 106 7.90 9.08 16.35
C SER A 106 8.64 9.12 15.04
N TYR A 107 8.68 8.00 14.29
CA TYR A 107 9.41 7.94 13.01
C TYR A 107 8.83 8.94 11.99
N PRO A 108 9.64 9.88 11.47
CA PRO A 108 9.17 10.85 10.49
C PRO A 108 9.02 10.21 9.12
N ILE A 109 7.79 10.20 8.58
CA ILE A 109 7.54 9.75 7.21
C ILE A 109 7.69 10.94 6.26
N GLU A 110 8.63 10.85 5.33
CA GLU A 110 8.76 11.86 4.29
C GLU A 110 7.58 11.78 3.31
N VAL A 111 7.03 12.96 2.98
CA VAL A 111 5.93 13.10 2.02
C VAL A 111 6.32 14.06 0.91
N VAL A 112 6.32 13.58 -0.32
CA VAL A 112 6.50 14.38 -1.53
C VAL A 112 5.14 14.63 -2.17
N LYS A 113 4.67 15.89 -2.15
CA LYS A 113 3.38 16.27 -2.71
C LYS A 113 3.56 17.18 -3.92
N GLN A 114 2.99 16.77 -5.05
CA GLN A 114 2.88 17.61 -6.24
C GLN A 114 1.58 18.37 -6.22
N LEU A 115 1.64 19.65 -6.54
CA LEU A 115 0.52 20.58 -6.48
C LEU A 115 -0.04 20.85 -7.87
N ASN A 116 -1.34 21.17 -7.94
CA ASN A 116 -2.02 21.58 -9.17
C ASN A 116 -1.93 20.57 -10.31
N CYS A 117 -1.99 19.27 -9.98
CA CYS A 117 -1.93 18.20 -10.98
C CYS A 117 -3.17 18.18 -11.88
N THR A 118 -2.97 17.92 -13.17
CA THR A 118 -4.03 17.58 -14.12
C THR A 118 -4.40 16.10 -14.02
N ASN A 119 -5.44 15.66 -14.73
CA ASN A 119 -5.77 14.22 -14.82
C ASN A 119 -4.63 13.43 -15.47
N GLU A 120 -3.99 14.02 -16.47
CA GLU A 120 -2.86 13.44 -17.19
C GLU A 120 -1.64 13.31 -16.29
N ASP A 121 -1.37 14.30 -15.43
CA ASP A 121 -0.27 14.25 -14.46
C ASP A 121 -0.49 13.12 -13.45
N VAL A 122 -1.70 13.01 -12.90
CA VAL A 122 -2.04 11.93 -11.95
C VAL A 122 -1.87 10.56 -12.61
N ALA A 123 -2.39 10.37 -13.83
CA ALA A 123 -2.26 9.13 -14.57
C ALA A 123 -0.80 8.79 -14.87
N TYR A 124 -0.02 9.78 -15.35
CA TYR A 124 1.41 9.64 -15.62
C TYR A 124 2.21 9.22 -14.39
N HIS A 125 1.94 9.86 -13.25
CA HIS A 125 2.67 9.52 -12.03
C HIS A 125 2.30 8.14 -11.49
N ILE A 126 1.04 7.75 -11.53
CA ILE A 126 0.62 6.39 -11.18
C ILE A 126 1.36 5.39 -12.08
N GLU A 127 1.31 5.57 -13.40
CA GLU A 127 1.98 4.68 -14.33
C GLU A 127 3.49 4.60 -14.08
N ARG A 128 4.15 5.73 -13.88
CA ARG A 128 5.60 5.82 -13.65
C ARG A 128 6.04 5.07 -12.39
N TYR A 129 5.29 5.17 -11.29
CA TYR A 129 5.65 4.51 -10.03
C TYR A 129 5.23 3.03 -10.01
N ASP A 130 4.18 2.67 -10.74
CA ASP A 130 3.75 1.29 -10.90
C ASP A 130 4.63 0.49 -11.88
N GLN A 131 5.34 1.15 -12.79
CA GLN A 131 6.35 0.48 -13.64
C GLN A 131 7.50 -0.14 -12.81
N GLN A 132 7.75 0.35 -11.60
CA GLN A 132 8.67 -0.27 -10.64
C GLN A 132 8.09 -1.53 -9.97
N LYS A 133 6.79 -1.71 -10.00
CA LYS A 133 6.07 -2.91 -9.58
C LYS A 133 5.39 -3.46 -10.83
N ASN A 134 5.64 -4.73 -11.14
CA ASN A 134 5.01 -5.40 -12.29
C ASN A 134 3.47 -5.36 -12.20
N MET A 135 2.87 -4.22 -12.61
CA MET A 135 1.43 -4.18 -12.85
C MET A 135 1.08 -5.20 -13.94
N ASN A 136 0.06 -5.99 -13.68
CA ASN A 136 -0.43 -6.88 -14.71
C ASN A 136 -1.15 -6.07 -15.82
N THR A 137 -1.30 -6.66 -17.00
CA THR A 137 -1.89 -6.03 -18.19
C THR A 137 -3.31 -5.50 -17.92
N ASN A 138 -4.08 -6.16 -17.06
CA ASN A 138 -5.45 -5.76 -16.71
C ASN A 138 -5.46 -4.44 -15.93
N GLN A 139 -4.58 -4.31 -14.94
CA GLN A 139 -4.44 -3.10 -14.12
C GLN A 139 -4.01 -1.90 -14.97
N LYS A 140 -3.04 -2.11 -15.90
CA LYS A 140 -2.62 -1.05 -16.84
C LYS A 140 -3.75 -0.60 -17.77
N GLY A 141 -4.52 -1.55 -18.29
CA GLY A 141 -5.66 -1.26 -19.15
C GLY A 141 -6.73 -0.40 -18.45
N ILE A 142 -7.05 -0.71 -17.20
CA ILE A 142 -8.05 0.04 -16.42
C ILE A 142 -7.57 1.46 -16.11
N LEU A 143 -6.30 1.65 -15.79
CA LEU A 143 -5.73 2.98 -15.53
C LEU A 143 -5.84 3.91 -16.74
N SER A 144 -5.65 3.37 -17.96
CA SER A 144 -5.76 4.15 -19.19
C SER A 144 -7.19 4.65 -19.48
N MET A 145 -8.21 4.11 -18.79
CA MET A 145 -9.62 4.47 -18.98
C MET A 145 -10.07 5.70 -18.21
N GLY A 146 -9.20 6.36 -17.45
CA GLY A 146 -9.49 7.64 -16.78
C GLY A 146 -10.75 7.57 -15.89
N LYS A 147 -11.71 8.45 -16.10
CA LYS A 147 -12.95 8.52 -15.29
C LYS A 147 -13.76 7.22 -15.29
N VAL A 148 -13.72 6.45 -16.39
CA VAL A 148 -14.45 5.18 -16.52
C VAL A 148 -13.88 4.12 -15.56
N ALA A 149 -12.61 4.20 -15.20
CA ALA A 149 -11.99 3.27 -14.25
C ALA A 149 -12.69 3.25 -12.88
N CYS A 150 -13.19 4.39 -12.42
CA CYS A 150 -13.94 4.47 -11.16
C CYS A 150 -15.26 3.68 -11.22
N TYR A 151 -15.98 3.81 -12.32
CA TYR A 151 -17.23 3.04 -12.55
C TYR A 151 -16.97 1.55 -12.67
N ILE A 152 -15.91 1.16 -13.39
CA ILE A 152 -15.51 -0.24 -13.52
C ILE A 152 -15.22 -0.84 -12.14
N LYS A 153 -14.45 -0.14 -11.30
CA LYS A 153 -14.13 -0.58 -9.95
C LYS A 153 -15.35 -0.66 -9.04
N ASP A 154 -16.26 0.31 -9.14
CA ASP A 154 -17.50 0.29 -8.36
C ASP A 154 -18.39 -0.90 -8.75
N ILE A 155 -18.64 -1.11 -10.04
CA ILE A 155 -19.38 -2.26 -10.56
C ILE A 155 -18.72 -3.57 -10.13
N SER A 156 -17.41 -3.69 -10.28
CA SER A 156 -16.65 -4.90 -9.93
C SER A 156 -16.81 -5.29 -8.46
N LYS A 157 -16.87 -4.30 -7.57
CA LYS A 157 -16.98 -4.52 -6.12
C LYS A 157 -18.41 -4.68 -5.63
N ASN A 158 -19.34 -3.94 -6.23
CA ASN A 158 -20.67 -3.73 -5.66
C ASN A 158 -21.80 -4.43 -6.40
N HIS A 159 -21.60 -4.78 -7.67
CA HIS A 159 -22.66 -5.40 -8.46
C HIS A 159 -23.02 -6.80 -7.92
N PRO A 160 -24.34 -7.11 -7.72
CA PRO A 160 -24.80 -8.39 -7.16
C PRO A 160 -24.31 -9.63 -7.91
N PHE A 161 -24.14 -9.54 -9.24
CA PHE A 161 -23.63 -10.62 -10.06
C PHE A 161 -22.27 -11.12 -9.56
N PHE A 162 -21.33 -10.22 -9.30
CA PHE A 162 -19.98 -10.59 -8.85
C PHE A 162 -19.94 -11.01 -7.38
N LYS A 163 -20.89 -10.55 -6.57
CA LYS A 163 -20.97 -10.92 -5.15
C LYS A 163 -21.67 -12.26 -4.92
N SER A 164 -22.68 -12.58 -5.71
CA SER A 164 -23.61 -13.67 -5.38
C SER A 164 -23.57 -14.82 -6.37
N TYR A 165 -23.15 -14.60 -7.61
CA TYR A 165 -23.24 -15.59 -8.68
C TYR A 165 -21.89 -15.97 -9.28
N GLY A 166 -20.83 -15.20 -9.02
CA GLY A 166 -19.50 -15.48 -9.54
C GLY A 166 -18.69 -16.34 -8.58
N ASP A 167 -18.24 -17.52 -9.02
CA ASP A 167 -17.29 -18.37 -8.29
C ASP A 167 -15.85 -17.88 -8.58
N TYR A 168 -15.51 -16.69 -8.06
CA TYR A 168 -14.19 -16.09 -8.25
C TYR A 168 -13.24 -16.47 -7.12
N LYS A 169 -12.08 -17.01 -7.48
CA LYS A 169 -11.03 -17.37 -6.53
C LYS A 169 -10.26 -16.11 -6.11
N GLU A 170 -9.60 -16.16 -4.96
CA GLU A 170 -8.75 -15.06 -4.50
C GLU A 170 -7.71 -14.61 -5.55
N ILE A 171 -7.20 -15.54 -6.37
CA ILE A 171 -6.24 -15.21 -7.42
C ILE A 171 -6.87 -14.36 -8.52
N ASP A 172 -8.15 -14.55 -8.82
CA ASP A 172 -8.87 -13.78 -9.84
C ASP A 172 -9.11 -12.34 -9.35
N ILE A 173 -9.40 -12.20 -8.05
CA ILE A 173 -9.54 -10.92 -7.38
C ILE A 173 -8.19 -10.20 -7.36
N LYS A 174 -7.11 -10.88 -6.96
CA LYS A 174 -5.73 -10.33 -6.94
C LYS A 174 -5.21 -9.92 -8.32
N LYS A 175 -5.64 -10.59 -9.37
CA LYS A 175 -5.28 -10.25 -10.75
C LYS A 175 -6.20 -9.21 -11.41
N ASP A 176 -7.17 -8.69 -10.66
CA ASP A 176 -8.15 -7.72 -11.14
C ASP A 176 -8.96 -8.23 -12.36
N SER A 177 -9.20 -9.55 -12.42
CA SER A 177 -9.89 -10.20 -13.52
C SER A 177 -11.36 -9.77 -13.61
N ILE A 178 -12.00 -9.47 -12.48
CA ILE A 178 -13.39 -9.00 -12.44
C ILE A 178 -13.50 -7.63 -13.11
N SER A 179 -12.61 -6.70 -12.79
CA SER A 179 -12.58 -5.37 -13.43
C SER A 179 -12.35 -5.46 -14.93
N ARG A 180 -11.56 -6.44 -15.39
CA ARG A 180 -11.39 -6.71 -16.82
C ARG A 180 -12.71 -7.15 -17.46
N ILE A 181 -13.44 -8.08 -16.86
CA ILE A 181 -14.74 -8.54 -17.38
C ILE A 181 -15.71 -7.37 -17.52
N VAL A 182 -15.78 -6.50 -16.50
CA VAL A 182 -16.61 -5.29 -16.54
C VAL A 182 -16.18 -4.36 -17.68
N SER A 183 -14.89 -4.12 -17.80
CA SER A 183 -14.29 -3.30 -18.87
C SER A 183 -14.65 -3.84 -20.27
N ASP A 184 -14.39 -5.14 -20.51
CA ASP A 184 -14.67 -5.80 -21.78
C ASP A 184 -16.17 -5.75 -22.09
N THR A 185 -17.03 -5.91 -21.08
CA THR A 185 -18.49 -5.81 -21.25
C THR A 185 -18.92 -4.39 -21.65
N ILE A 186 -18.38 -3.36 -20.99
CA ILE A 186 -18.64 -1.96 -21.32
C ILE A 186 -18.19 -1.67 -22.75
N MET A 187 -16.99 -2.10 -23.12
CA MET A 187 -16.46 -1.91 -24.47
C MET A 187 -17.33 -2.63 -25.52
N ALA A 188 -17.77 -3.86 -25.24
CA ALA A 188 -18.65 -4.61 -26.13
C ALA A 188 -20.01 -3.88 -26.34
N ILE A 189 -20.59 -3.30 -25.29
CA ILE A 189 -21.88 -2.57 -25.38
C ILE A 189 -21.75 -1.31 -26.23
N PHE A 190 -20.65 -0.54 -26.05
CA PHE A 190 -20.49 0.75 -26.74
C PHE A 190 -19.82 0.67 -28.10
N HIS A 191 -19.17 -0.46 -28.42
CA HIS A 191 -18.40 -0.63 -29.67
C HIS A 191 -18.70 -1.97 -30.38
N LEU A 192 -19.93 -2.46 -30.27
CA LEU A 192 -20.38 -3.74 -30.86
C LEU A 192 -20.00 -3.88 -32.34
N ASP A 193 -20.10 -2.78 -33.10
CA ASP A 193 -19.80 -2.79 -34.55
C ASP A 193 -18.30 -2.87 -34.88
N ASN A 194 -17.43 -2.59 -33.91
CA ASN A 194 -15.97 -2.52 -34.08
C ASN A 194 -15.23 -3.62 -33.30
N TRP A 195 -15.97 -4.48 -32.58
CA TRP A 195 -15.38 -5.56 -31.81
C TRP A 195 -15.00 -6.73 -32.75
N LYS A 196 -13.71 -6.90 -32.98
CA LYS A 196 -13.16 -8.03 -33.76
C LYS A 196 -12.23 -8.84 -32.88
#